data_1a0fc44bc6ad08fbd58b9366d64c183d
#
_entry.id   1a0fc44bc6ad08fbd58b9366d64c183d
#
_cell.length_a   1.000
_cell.length_b   1.000
_cell.length_c   1.000
_cell.angle_alpha   90.00
_cell.angle_beta   90.00
_cell.angle_gamma   90.00
#
_symmetry.space_group_name_H-M   'P 1'
#
loop_
_entity.id
_entity.type
_entity.pdbx_description
1 polymer ?
#
loop_
_entity_poly.entity_id
_entity_poly.type
_entity_poly.pdbx_seq_one_letter_code
_entity_poly.pdbx_strand_id
1 'polypeptide(L)'
;MEFIENNEKYGIKYDLSKIAKEYKKLKIPKEFDFVDFNRIENNSYIIDLSQRSVGKTTCYLLLGLVYNKLYGTHIVYIRENSDMIKASIVQDLFKVILSYKDGYYLKKITDGKYTGIYYHWRKLYFCNYDDKGNVTDKSAEPFLDFLSITEHETYKSSLNLPTGDFIIFDEFISRYYTTNACYMFLDTLKTVFRKRKSGKIIMLANNTNVNSPWFEELTIYKQMRTLKKGQTIDCKSDGGTTFSIHFINPENQKEQKEQNRLFFGFNNPKLSAITGVGEWNVEEVQHIPKDFDFTLQFKKIFIRVAPSEFVSLELGTHNNEPCALVKRATRIFDDDIVFTLSDKNEYKNGFYKFGDDKMLSLVIEYIEQNRIYYSTNEVGNDFKNYVRLCKDSKFR
;
A
#
# COMPACT_ATOMS: atom_id res chain seq x y z
N MET A 1 -33.26 -7.99 15.98
CA MET A 1 -33.07 -6.54 16.19
C MET A 1 -32.11 -6.26 17.35
N GLU A 2 -32.28 -6.84 18.51
CA GLU A 2 -31.40 -6.63 19.69
C GLU A 2 -29.91 -7.00 19.45
N PHE A 3 -29.65 -8.04 18.69
CA PHE A 3 -28.27 -8.47 18.35
C PHE A 3 -27.55 -7.47 17.43
N ILE A 4 -28.26 -6.85 16.49
CA ILE A 4 -27.74 -5.83 15.58
C ILE A 4 -27.48 -4.51 16.34
N GLU A 5 -28.37 -4.09 17.21
CA GLU A 5 -28.22 -2.89 18.05
C GLU A 5 -26.99 -2.99 18.99
N ASN A 6 -26.77 -4.14 19.61
CA ASN A 6 -25.63 -4.34 20.51
C ASN A 6 -24.30 -4.36 19.78
N ASN A 7 -24.21 -4.99 18.60
CA ASN A 7 -22.98 -4.99 17.78
C ASN A 7 -22.70 -3.65 17.13
N GLU A 8 -23.73 -2.92 16.68
CA GLU A 8 -23.58 -1.58 16.12
C GLU A 8 -23.11 -0.57 17.17
N LYS A 9 -23.51 -0.73 18.43
CA LYS A 9 -23.23 0.24 19.50
C LYS A 9 -21.88 0.03 20.18
N TYR A 10 -21.37 -1.21 20.27
CA TYR A 10 -20.18 -1.52 21.09
C TYR A 10 -19.05 -2.23 20.34
N GLY A 11 -19.30 -2.78 19.15
CA GLY A 11 -18.37 -3.62 18.41
C GLY A 11 -18.14 -4.99 19.09
N ILE A 12 -17.48 -5.90 18.41
CA ILE A 12 -17.09 -7.19 18.98
C ILE A 12 -15.84 -6.97 19.85
N LYS A 13 -15.88 -7.43 21.10
CA LYS A 13 -14.70 -7.45 21.95
C LYS A 13 -13.91 -8.73 21.68
N TYR A 14 -12.79 -8.59 21.00
CA TYR A 14 -11.91 -9.71 20.66
C TYR A 14 -10.97 -10.07 21.81
N ASP A 15 -10.87 -11.34 22.14
CA ASP A 15 -9.83 -11.89 23.01
C ASP A 15 -8.62 -12.30 22.16
N LEU A 16 -7.60 -11.43 22.10
CA LEU A 16 -6.42 -11.65 21.31
C LEU A 16 -5.58 -12.85 21.78
N SER A 17 -5.64 -13.19 23.06
CA SER A 17 -4.94 -14.36 23.57
C SER A 17 -5.56 -15.66 23.03
N LYS A 18 -6.87 -15.71 22.94
CA LYS A 18 -7.62 -16.80 22.33
C LYS A 18 -7.36 -16.91 20.83
N ILE A 19 -7.34 -15.76 20.13
CA ILE A 19 -7.01 -15.70 18.70
C ILE A 19 -5.60 -16.19 18.47
N ALA A 20 -4.61 -15.71 19.22
CA ALA A 20 -3.23 -16.12 19.10
C ALA A 20 -3.04 -17.63 19.35
N LYS A 21 -3.75 -18.18 20.35
CA LYS A 21 -3.73 -19.61 20.62
C LYS A 21 -4.29 -20.43 19.47
N GLU A 22 -5.40 -19.99 18.87
CA GLU A 22 -6.03 -20.70 17.75
C GLU A 22 -5.16 -20.56 16.48
N TYR A 23 -4.61 -19.38 16.20
CA TYR A 23 -3.72 -19.13 15.07
C TYR A 23 -2.47 -20.03 15.14
N LYS A 24 -1.83 -20.15 16.29
CA LYS A 24 -0.67 -21.03 16.49
C LYS A 24 -0.94 -22.50 16.16
N LYS A 25 -2.19 -22.98 16.29
CA LYS A 25 -2.57 -24.34 15.89
C LYS A 25 -2.49 -24.60 14.40
N LEU A 26 -2.45 -23.54 13.57
CA LEU A 26 -2.30 -23.65 12.13
C LEU A 26 -0.88 -24.07 11.74
N LYS A 27 0.11 -23.93 12.63
CA LYS A 27 1.52 -24.33 12.40
C LYS A 27 2.07 -23.77 11.08
N ILE A 28 1.87 -22.49 10.86
CA ILE A 28 2.42 -21.78 9.71
C ILE A 28 3.94 -21.83 9.82
N PRO A 29 4.69 -22.17 8.75
CA PRO A 29 6.14 -22.11 8.78
C PRO A 29 6.63 -20.70 9.12
N LYS A 30 7.68 -20.60 9.95
CA LYS A 30 8.19 -19.32 10.49
C LYS A 30 8.55 -18.32 9.40
N GLU A 31 9.07 -18.80 8.29
CA GLU A 31 9.47 -17.99 7.14
C GLU A 31 8.29 -17.32 6.40
N PHE A 32 7.06 -17.78 6.67
CA PHE A 32 5.81 -17.25 6.11
C PHE A 32 4.87 -16.68 7.16
N ASP A 33 5.26 -16.67 8.42
CA ASP A 33 4.46 -16.14 9.52
C ASP A 33 4.90 -14.72 9.87
N PHE A 34 4.17 -13.73 9.39
CA PHE A 34 4.44 -12.30 9.61
C PHE A 34 3.48 -11.67 10.63
N VAL A 35 2.64 -12.47 11.26
CA VAL A 35 1.66 -11.99 12.25
C VAL A 35 2.34 -11.76 13.59
N ASP A 36 2.38 -10.50 14.00
CA ASP A 36 2.81 -10.10 15.34
C ASP A 36 1.61 -9.60 16.15
N PHE A 37 1.21 -10.36 17.16
CA PHE A 37 0.06 -10.06 17.98
C PHE A 37 0.22 -8.81 18.84
N ASN A 38 1.44 -8.41 19.20
CA ASN A 38 1.69 -7.16 19.91
C ASN A 38 1.40 -5.96 19.02
N ARG A 39 1.78 -6.02 17.74
CA ARG A 39 1.45 -5.00 16.75
C ARG A 39 -0.08 -4.90 16.58
N ILE A 40 -0.76 -6.02 16.46
CA ILE A 40 -2.21 -6.09 16.28
C ILE A 40 -2.94 -5.55 17.53
N GLU A 41 -2.46 -5.84 18.71
CA GLU A 41 -3.08 -5.35 19.96
C GLU A 41 -3.05 -3.84 20.04
N ASN A 42 -1.89 -3.25 19.80
CA ASN A 42 -1.61 -1.84 20.09
C ASN A 42 -1.95 -0.88 18.95
N ASN A 43 -2.22 -1.40 17.74
CA ASN A 43 -2.41 -0.55 16.57
C ASN A 43 -3.73 -0.82 15.85
N SER A 44 -4.30 0.24 15.28
CA SER A 44 -5.48 0.16 14.42
C SER A 44 -5.10 -0.22 12.99
N TYR A 45 -3.97 0.30 12.52
CA TYR A 45 -3.42 0.01 11.20
C TYR A 45 -2.13 -0.78 11.31
N ILE A 46 -2.07 -1.90 10.59
CA ILE A 46 -0.88 -2.73 10.42
C ILE A 46 -0.47 -2.63 8.96
N ILE A 47 0.69 -2.07 8.71
CA ILE A 47 1.22 -1.88 7.35
C ILE A 47 2.43 -2.79 7.19
N ASP A 48 2.35 -3.73 6.24
CA ASP A 48 3.45 -4.64 5.92
C ASP A 48 3.93 -4.44 4.48
N LEU A 49 5.19 -4.07 4.38
CA LEU A 49 5.88 -3.84 3.12
C LEU A 49 6.92 -4.95 2.91
N SER A 50 6.99 -5.51 1.72
CA SER A 50 8.01 -6.50 1.39
C SER A 50 8.17 -6.67 -0.11
N GLN A 51 9.06 -7.55 -0.52
CA GLN A 51 9.09 -8.09 -1.86
C GLN A 51 7.84 -8.91 -2.17
N ARG A 52 7.62 -9.21 -3.45
CA ARG A 52 6.56 -10.12 -3.90
C ARG A 52 6.79 -11.54 -3.38
N SER A 53 5.71 -12.31 -3.29
CA SER A 53 5.73 -13.76 -3.05
C SER A 53 6.31 -14.21 -1.70
N VAL A 54 6.33 -13.34 -0.68
CA VAL A 54 6.79 -13.73 0.66
C VAL A 54 5.70 -14.37 1.54
N GLY A 55 4.44 -14.38 1.10
CA GLY A 55 3.34 -15.02 1.86
C GLY A 55 2.55 -14.10 2.77
N LYS A 56 2.77 -12.76 2.77
CA LYS A 56 2.03 -11.78 3.58
C LYS A 56 0.52 -11.97 3.53
N THR A 57 -0.04 -11.95 2.34
CA THR A 57 -1.47 -12.06 2.11
C THR A 57 -2.04 -13.34 2.69
N THR A 58 -1.35 -14.47 2.49
CA THR A 58 -1.79 -15.78 3.01
C THR A 58 -1.83 -15.80 4.53
N CYS A 59 -0.82 -15.28 5.23
CA CYS A 59 -0.82 -15.31 6.70
C CYS A 59 -1.91 -14.42 7.30
N TYR A 60 -2.18 -13.25 6.73
CA TYR A 60 -3.27 -12.39 7.19
C TYR A 60 -4.66 -12.89 6.80
N LEU A 61 -4.82 -13.60 5.66
CA LEU A 61 -6.04 -14.33 5.36
C LEU A 61 -6.29 -15.44 6.39
N LEU A 62 -5.27 -16.21 6.74
CA LEU A 62 -5.36 -17.23 7.79
C LEU A 62 -5.73 -16.62 9.15
N LEU A 63 -5.15 -15.48 9.49
CA LEU A 63 -5.54 -14.75 10.71
C LEU A 63 -7.01 -14.32 10.66
N GLY A 64 -7.47 -13.72 9.55
CA GLY A 64 -8.87 -13.35 9.36
C GLY A 64 -9.82 -14.53 9.45
N LEU A 65 -9.43 -15.69 8.91
CA LEU A 65 -10.19 -16.94 9.04
C LEU A 65 -10.27 -17.42 10.50
N VAL A 66 -9.23 -17.18 11.32
CA VAL A 66 -9.30 -17.47 12.77
C VAL A 66 -10.28 -16.51 13.47
N TYR A 67 -10.28 -15.22 13.11
CA TYR A 67 -11.30 -14.29 13.61
C TYR A 67 -12.72 -14.74 13.22
N ASN A 68 -12.90 -15.18 11.97
CA ASN A 68 -14.19 -15.72 11.52
C ASN A 68 -14.59 -16.96 12.29
N LYS A 69 -13.69 -17.94 12.47
CA LYS A 69 -13.95 -19.17 13.23
C LYS A 69 -14.40 -18.89 14.66
N LEU A 70 -13.75 -17.96 15.34
CA LEU A 70 -13.97 -17.71 16.78
C LEU A 70 -15.14 -16.75 17.07
N TYR A 71 -15.40 -15.82 16.17
CA TYR A 71 -16.30 -14.68 16.41
C TYR A 71 -17.32 -14.43 15.29
N GLY A 72 -17.28 -15.22 14.21
CA GLY A 72 -18.14 -14.97 13.04
C GLY A 72 -17.78 -13.69 12.29
N THR A 73 -16.57 -13.14 12.49
CA THR A 73 -16.12 -11.92 11.83
C THR A 73 -16.00 -12.12 10.34
N HIS A 74 -16.59 -11.21 9.55
CA HIS A 74 -16.36 -11.17 8.12
C HIS A 74 -15.00 -10.52 7.83
N ILE A 75 -14.25 -11.14 6.93
CA ILE A 75 -13.05 -10.54 6.35
C ILE A 75 -13.50 -9.62 5.23
N VAL A 76 -13.07 -8.37 5.26
CA VAL A 76 -13.27 -7.44 4.15
C VAL A 76 -11.95 -7.32 3.39
N TYR A 77 -11.91 -7.92 2.21
CA TYR A 77 -10.73 -7.89 1.36
C TYR A 77 -10.87 -6.79 0.31
N ILE A 78 -9.99 -5.82 0.36
CA ILE A 78 -10.04 -4.62 -0.47
C ILE A 78 -8.92 -4.66 -1.51
N ARG A 79 -9.27 -4.30 -2.73
CA ARG A 79 -8.35 -4.00 -3.84
C ARG A 79 -8.60 -2.59 -4.36
N GLU A 80 -7.64 -2.04 -5.07
CA GLU A 80 -7.82 -0.74 -5.71
C GLU A 80 -8.92 -0.79 -6.77
N ASN A 81 -8.84 -1.72 -7.71
CA ASN A 81 -9.75 -1.84 -8.84
C ASN A 81 -10.60 -3.11 -8.80
N SER A 82 -11.82 -3.02 -9.30
CA SER A 82 -12.76 -4.16 -9.39
C SER A 82 -12.28 -5.28 -10.32
N ASP A 83 -11.47 -4.96 -11.32
CA ASP A 83 -10.86 -5.95 -12.21
C ASP A 83 -9.92 -6.93 -11.50
N MET A 84 -9.43 -6.55 -10.31
CA MET A 84 -8.58 -7.38 -9.46
C MET A 84 -9.38 -8.35 -8.57
N ILE A 85 -10.71 -8.42 -8.72
CA ILE A 85 -11.63 -9.22 -7.88
C ILE A 85 -12.41 -10.22 -8.75
N LYS A 86 -11.77 -10.79 -9.76
CA LYS A 86 -12.39 -11.81 -10.63
C LYS A 86 -12.24 -13.21 -10.00
N ALA A 87 -13.17 -14.11 -10.32
CA ALA A 87 -13.19 -15.47 -9.76
C ALA A 87 -11.85 -16.23 -9.91
N SER A 88 -11.16 -16.08 -11.04
CA SER A 88 -9.86 -16.69 -11.27
C SER A 88 -8.79 -16.17 -10.32
N ILE A 89 -8.76 -14.86 -10.06
CA ILE A 89 -7.81 -14.24 -9.13
C ILE A 89 -8.09 -14.67 -7.69
N VAL A 90 -9.36 -14.83 -7.33
CA VAL A 90 -9.78 -15.32 -6.01
C VAL A 90 -9.32 -16.76 -5.76
N GLN A 91 -9.39 -17.62 -6.77
CA GLN A 91 -8.88 -18.99 -6.67
C GLN A 91 -7.37 -19.02 -6.41
N ASP A 92 -6.61 -18.19 -7.12
CA ASP A 92 -5.16 -18.09 -6.91
C ASP A 92 -4.81 -17.54 -5.53
N LEU A 93 -5.57 -16.56 -5.03
CA LEU A 93 -5.41 -15.99 -3.70
C LEU A 93 -5.54 -17.04 -2.58
N PHE A 94 -6.46 -17.98 -2.72
CA PHE A 94 -6.70 -19.04 -1.74
C PHE A 94 -5.97 -20.36 -2.05
N LYS A 95 -5.21 -20.44 -3.14
CA LYS A 95 -4.55 -21.66 -3.58
C LYS A 95 -3.74 -22.34 -2.48
N VAL A 96 -2.91 -21.61 -1.76
CA VAL A 96 -2.10 -22.15 -0.66
C VAL A 96 -2.98 -22.69 0.47
N ILE A 97 -4.04 -21.97 0.83
CA ILE A 97 -4.96 -22.35 1.92
C ILE A 97 -5.69 -23.65 1.57
N LEU A 98 -6.05 -23.81 0.30
CA LEU A 98 -6.80 -24.97 -0.19
C LEU A 98 -5.93 -26.19 -0.45
N SER A 99 -4.68 -26.00 -0.94
CA SER A 99 -3.83 -27.11 -1.41
C SER A 99 -2.77 -27.58 -0.42
N TYR A 100 -2.36 -26.72 0.55
CA TYR A 100 -1.30 -27.12 1.48
C TYR A 100 -1.69 -28.36 2.29
N LYS A 101 -0.92 -29.46 2.14
CA LYS A 101 -1.13 -30.74 2.80
C LYS A 101 -2.62 -31.17 2.74
N ASP A 102 -3.17 -31.27 1.53
CA ASP A 102 -4.55 -31.69 1.27
C ASP A 102 -5.60 -30.83 2.01
N GLY A 103 -5.44 -29.52 1.98
CA GLY A 103 -6.38 -28.60 2.61
C GLY A 103 -6.25 -28.50 4.13
N TYR A 104 -5.06 -28.77 4.66
CA TYR A 104 -4.81 -28.73 6.10
C TYR A 104 -5.35 -27.46 6.79
N TYR A 105 -5.10 -26.28 6.21
CA TYR A 105 -5.54 -25.03 6.81
C TYR A 105 -7.07 -24.92 6.85
N LEU A 106 -7.73 -25.24 5.74
CA LEU A 106 -9.18 -25.19 5.65
C LEU A 106 -9.84 -26.19 6.63
N LYS A 107 -9.31 -27.41 6.69
CA LYS A 107 -9.77 -28.43 7.65
C LYS A 107 -9.63 -27.96 9.11
N LYS A 108 -8.54 -27.26 9.45
CA LYS A 108 -8.33 -26.68 10.80
C LYS A 108 -9.28 -25.53 11.12
N ILE A 109 -9.55 -24.66 10.15
CA ILE A 109 -10.45 -23.53 10.30
C ILE A 109 -11.90 -23.99 10.44
N THR A 110 -12.33 -24.94 9.61
CA THR A 110 -13.74 -25.39 9.56
C THR A 110 -14.02 -26.62 10.42
N ASP A 111 -13.04 -27.06 11.24
CA ASP A 111 -13.08 -28.30 12.01
C ASP A 111 -13.44 -29.52 11.14
N GLY A 112 -12.97 -29.51 9.88
CA GLY A 112 -13.18 -30.57 8.91
C GLY A 112 -14.56 -30.57 8.23
N LYS A 113 -15.41 -29.59 8.52
CA LYS A 113 -16.77 -29.54 7.96
C LYS A 113 -16.77 -29.24 6.47
N TYR A 114 -15.87 -28.38 5.98
CA TYR A 114 -15.81 -27.96 4.60
C TYR A 114 -14.44 -28.24 3.99
N THR A 115 -14.43 -28.56 2.69
CA THR A 115 -13.23 -28.94 1.93
C THR A 115 -12.86 -27.93 0.85
N GLY A 116 -13.72 -26.94 0.60
CA GLY A 116 -13.55 -25.96 -0.46
C GLY A 116 -14.14 -24.59 -0.11
N ILE A 117 -13.99 -23.69 -1.08
CA ILE A 117 -14.57 -22.35 -1.05
C ILE A 117 -15.39 -22.12 -2.31
N TYR A 118 -16.49 -21.40 -2.20
CA TYR A 118 -17.39 -21.03 -3.28
C TYR A 118 -17.45 -19.52 -3.42
N TYR A 119 -17.06 -18.99 -4.59
CA TYR A 119 -17.15 -17.58 -4.92
C TYR A 119 -18.49 -17.26 -5.58
N HIS A 120 -19.22 -16.31 -5.02
CA HIS A 120 -20.47 -15.84 -5.57
C HIS A 120 -20.69 -14.36 -5.26
N TRP A 121 -20.86 -13.53 -6.29
CA TRP A 121 -21.16 -12.09 -6.14
C TRP A 121 -20.19 -11.34 -5.21
N ARG A 122 -18.88 -11.55 -5.41
CA ARG A 122 -17.82 -10.96 -4.57
C ARG A 122 -17.82 -11.42 -3.11
N LYS A 123 -18.43 -12.54 -2.83
CA LYS A 123 -18.45 -13.16 -1.51
C LYS A 123 -17.86 -14.55 -1.56
N LEU A 124 -17.22 -14.96 -0.48
CA LEU A 124 -16.71 -16.32 -0.33
C LEU A 124 -17.45 -17.06 0.76
N TYR A 125 -17.81 -18.25 0.44
CA TYR A 125 -18.47 -19.19 1.33
C TYR A 125 -17.61 -20.44 1.48
N PHE A 126 -17.63 -21.07 2.64
CA PHE A 126 -17.12 -22.42 2.79
C PHE A 126 -18.09 -23.38 2.11
N CYS A 127 -17.57 -24.42 1.46
CA CYS A 127 -18.40 -25.41 0.75
C CYS A 127 -17.76 -26.79 0.67
N ASN A 128 -18.57 -27.76 0.24
CA ASN A 128 -18.11 -29.06 -0.21
C ASN A 128 -18.48 -29.23 -1.68
N TYR A 129 -17.69 -30.03 -2.40
CA TYR A 129 -17.90 -30.35 -3.79
C TYR A 129 -18.12 -31.87 -3.96
N ASP A 130 -18.96 -32.27 -4.92
CA ASP A 130 -19.06 -33.64 -5.39
C ASP A 130 -17.90 -33.97 -6.35
N ASP A 131 -17.81 -35.24 -6.77
CA ASP A 131 -16.79 -35.73 -7.71
C ASP A 131 -16.86 -35.04 -9.10
N LYS A 132 -17.98 -34.38 -9.40
CA LYS A 132 -18.21 -33.62 -10.65
C LYS A 132 -17.89 -32.15 -10.52
N GLY A 133 -17.49 -31.69 -9.31
CA GLY A 133 -17.18 -30.29 -9.03
C GLY A 133 -18.41 -29.42 -8.74
N ASN A 134 -19.58 -29.99 -8.48
CA ASN A 134 -20.75 -29.21 -8.08
C ASN A 134 -20.74 -28.98 -6.55
N VAL A 135 -21.23 -27.83 -6.12
CA VAL A 135 -21.37 -27.50 -4.69
C VAL A 135 -22.52 -28.34 -4.09
N THR A 136 -22.21 -29.15 -3.09
CA THR A 136 -23.18 -30.03 -2.41
C THR A 136 -23.66 -29.45 -1.08
N ASP A 137 -22.79 -28.73 -0.36
CA ASP A 137 -23.11 -28.05 0.89
C ASP A 137 -22.34 -26.73 0.96
N LYS A 138 -22.94 -25.71 1.56
CA LYS A 138 -22.39 -24.38 1.64
C LYS A 138 -22.73 -23.74 2.99
N SER A 139 -21.79 -22.94 3.55
CA SER A 139 -22.06 -22.12 4.73
C SER A 139 -23.21 -21.15 4.45
N ALA A 140 -24.05 -20.89 5.46
CA ALA A 140 -25.20 -19.99 5.35
C ALA A 140 -24.72 -18.54 5.08
N GLU A 141 -23.68 -18.12 5.80
CA GLU A 141 -23.09 -16.80 5.68
C GLU A 141 -21.73 -16.84 4.97
N PRO A 142 -21.38 -15.79 4.23
CA PRO A 142 -20.04 -15.65 3.68
C PRO A 142 -19.03 -15.38 4.80
N PHE A 143 -17.82 -15.84 4.62
CA PHE A 143 -16.73 -15.52 5.55
C PHE A 143 -15.87 -14.33 5.07
N LEU A 144 -15.98 -13.95 3.79
CA LEU A 144 -15.21 -12.87 3.20
C LEU A 144 -16.04 -12.13 2.14
N ASP A 145 -15.92 -10.82 2.14
CA ASP A 145 -16.46 -9.90 1.13
C ASP A 145 -15.32 -9.18 0.42
N PHE A 146 -15.40 -9.10 -0.92
CA PHE A 146 -14.46 -8.35 -1.75
C PHE A 146 -15.01 -6.97 -2.07
N LEU A 147 -14.20 -5.93 -1.82
CA LEU A 147 -14.52 -4.55 -2.15
C LEU A 147 -13.43 -3.93 -3.03
N SER A 148 -13.81 -2.95 -3.84
CA SER A 148 -12.89 -2.11 -4.61
C SER A 148 -13.03 -0.66 -4.17
N ILE A 149 -11.92 0.04 -3.93
CA ILE A 149 -12.00 1.45 -3.52
C ILE A 149 -12.57 2.35 -4.62
N THR A 150 -12.40 1.99 -5.89
CA THR A 150 -12.96 2.76 -7.01
C THR A 150 -14.49 2.71 -7.08
N GLU A 151 -15.13 1.81 -6.33
CA GLU A 151 -16.59 1.68 -6.24
C GLU A 151 -17.17 2.20 -4.92
N HIS A 152 -16.38 2.96 -4.14
CA HIS A 152 -16.76 3.43 -2.80
C HIS A 152 -18.14 4.11 -2.73
N GLU A 153 -18.51 4.86 -3.77
CA GLU A 153 -19.81 5.54 -3.84
C GLU A 153 -20.99 4.55 -3.84
N THR A 154 -20.83 3.39 -4.50
CA THR A 154 -21.89 2.37 -4.57
C THR A 154 -22.12 1.69 -3.21
N TYR A 155 -21.12 1.70 -2.33
CA TYR A 155 -21.22 1.06 -1.02
C TYR A 155 -22.00 1.88 0.02
N LYS A 156 -22.09 3.20 -0.16
CA LYS A 156 -22.74 4.10 0.81
C LYS A 156 -24.17 3.72 1.15
N SER A 157 -24.91 3.23 0.16
CA SER A 157 -26.35 2.89 0.31
C SER A 157 -26.64 1.40 0.35
N SER A 158 -25.72 0.55 -0.13
CA SER A 158 -25.99 -0.87 -0.38
C SER A 158 -25.20 -1.82 0.54
N LEU A 159 -24.07 -1.37 1.12
CA LEU A 159 -23.22 -2.23 1.91
C LEU A 159 -23.68 -2.28 3.36
N ASN A 160 -23.98 -3.50 3.83
CA ASN A 160 -24.19 -3.80 5.23
C ASN A 160 -23.34 -5.00 5.64
N LEU A 161 -22.30 -4.74 6.42
CA LEU A 161 -21.37 -5.76 6.94
C LEU A 161 -21.35 -5.68 8.47
N PRO A 162 -22.31 -6.29 9.16
CA PRO A 162 -22.47 -6.13 10.60
C PRO A 162 -21.28 -6.62 11.42
N THR A 163 -20.44 -7.48 10.85
CA THR A 163 -19.24 -8.08 11.49
C THR A 163 -17.95 -7.88 10.69
N GLY A 164 -17.90 -6.92 9.76
CA GLY A 164 -16.73 -6.63 8.91
C GLY A 164 -15.62 -5.89 9.66
N ASP A 165 -15.09 -6.47 10.74
CA ASP A 165 -14.11 -5.83 11.62
C ASP A 165 -12.65 -6.17 11.27
N PHE A 166 -12.42 -7.06 10.32
CA PHE A 166 -11.07 -7.46 9.88
C PHE A 166 -10.87 -7.13 8.42
N ILE A 167 -10.11 -6.07 8.17
CA ILE A 167 -9.90 -5.53 6.82
C ILE A 167 -8.52 -5.87 6.34
N ILE A 168 -8.41 -6.35 5.10
CA ILE A 168 -7.16 -6.54 4.37
C ILE A 168 -7.23 -5.68 3.12
N PHE A 169 -6.42 -4.64 3.05
CA PHE A 169 -6.20 -3.88 1.83
C PHE A 169 -4.90 -4.34 1.19
N ASP A 170 -5.01 -5.19 0.19
CA ASP A 170 -3.85 -5.81 -0.45
C ASP A 170 -3.45 -5.07 -1.73
N GLU A 171 -2.13 -4.94 -1.92
CA GLU A 171 -1.50 -4.15 -2.98
C GLU A 171 -1.98 -2.68 -3.00
N PHE A 172 -2.07 -2.05 -1.79
CA PHE A 172 -2.55 -0.68 -1.68
C PHE A 172 -1.62 0.34 -2.37
N ILE A 173 -0.34 0.01 -2.56
CA ILE A 173 0.60 0.79 -3.36
C ILE A 173 0.65 0.18 -4.75
N SER A 174 -0.04 0.79 -5.69
CA SER A 174 0.01 0.44 -7.09
C SER A 174 1.18 1.13 -7.80
N ARG A 175 1.50 0.68 -9.02
CA ARG A 175 2.53 1.31 -9.86
C ARG A 175 2.20 2.76 -10.19
N TYR A 176 0.93 3.06 -10.36
CA TYR A 176 0.40 4.39 -10.61
C TYR A 176 -0.58 4.75 -9.51
N TYR A 177 -0.35 5.89 -8.86
CA TYR A 177 -1.26 6.36 -7.83
C TYR A 177 -2.57 6.85 -8.44
N THR A 178 -3.67 6.26 -8.01
CA THR A 178 -4.99 6.75 -8.37
C THR A 178 -5.31 8.02 -7.56
N THR A 179 -5.63 9.11 -8.24
CA THR A 179 -5.97 10.37 -7.54
C THR A 179 -7.11 10.12 -6.56
N ASN A 180 -6.98 10.65 -5.34
CA ASN A 180 -7.93 10.46 -4.23
C ASN A 180 -8.06 9.00 -3.73
N ALA A 181 -7.11 8.10 -4.03
CA ALA A 181 -7.19 6.72 -3.58
C ALA A 181 -7.31 6.58 -2.05
N CYS A 182 -6.57 7.39 -1.30
CA CYS A 182 -6.66 7.40 0.16
C CYS A 182 -8.04 7.87 0.63
N TYR A 183 -8.59 8.92 0.02
CA TYR A 183 -9.96 9.37 0.31
C TYR A 183 -10.99 8.28 0.03
N MET A 184 -10.94 7.64 -1.14
CA MET A 184 -11.85 6.54 -1.49
C MET A 184 -11.75 5.36 -0.53
N PHE A 185 -10.53 5.04 -0.10
CA PHE A 185 -10.29 4.01 0.91
C PHE A 185 -10.90 4.38 2.27
N LEU A 186 -10.64 5.60 2.78
CA LEU A 186 -11.18 6.06 4.06
C LEU A 186 -12.72 6.15 4.03
N ASP A 187 -13.31 6.54 2.89
CA ASP A 187 -14.75 6.56 2.70
C ASP A 187 -15.35 5.14 2.70
N THR A 188 -14.65 4.18 2.07
CA THR A 188 -14.99 2.74 2.16
C THR A 188 -14.93 2.26 3.61
N LEU A 189 -13.85 2.58 4.35
CA LEU A 189 -13.71 2.22 5.77
C LEU A 189 -14.82 2.82 6.62
N LYS A 190 -15.19 4.08 6.39
CA LYS A 190 -16.29 4.75 7.08
C LYS A 190 -17.62 4.00 6.88
N THR A 191 -17.82 3.48 5.68
CA THR A 191 -19.01 2.67 5.36
C THR A 191 -18.96 1.30 6.06
N VAL A 192 -17.81 0.61 6.00
CA VAL A 192 -17.62 -0.70 6.64
C VAL A 192 -17.74 -0.61 8.17
N PHE A 193 -17.07 0.37 8.78
CA PHE A 193 -17.05 0.54 10.25
C PHE A 193 -18.22 1.32 10.82
N ARG A 194 -19.25 1.61 10.05
CA ARG A 194 -20.39 2.41 10.48
C ARG A 194 -20.82 2.12 11.92
N LYS A 195 -20.69 3.14 12.82
CA LYS A 195 -21.01 3.07 14.26
C LYS A 195 -20.20 2.04 15.09
N ARG A 196 -19.19 1.37 14.55
CA ARG A 196 -18.38 0.40 15.30
C ARG A 196 -17.18 1.05 15.97
N LYS A 197 -16.72 0.47 17.06
CA LYS A 197 -15.57 0.93 17.85
C LYS A 197 -14.39 -0.05 17.82
N SER A 198 -14.55 -1.19 17.16
CA SER A 198 -13.52 -2.22 16.99
C SER A 198 -13.23 -2.44 15.52
N GLY A 199 -12.04 -2.93 15.24
CA GLY A 199 -11.61 -3.31 13.90
C GLY A 199 -10.11 -3.25 13.74
N LYS A 200 -9.60 -4.02 12.79
CA LYS A 200 -8.19 -4.04 12.42
C LYS A 200 -8.07 -3.84 10.92
N ILE A 201 -7.14 -2.99 10.54
CA ILE A 201 -6.88 -2.65 9.15
C ILE A 201 -5.48 -3.11 8.82
N ILE A 202 -5.38 -4.10 7.98
CA ILE A 202 -4.13 -4.66 7.48
C ILE A 202 -3.90 -4.12 6.06
N MET A 203 -2.83 -3.38 5.87
CA MET A 203 -2.46 -2.82 4.57
C MET A 203 -1.19 -3.49 4.07
N LEU A 204 -1.28 -4.15 2.94
CA LEU A 204 -0.18 -4.93 2.38
C LEU A 204 0.28 -4.31 1.06
N ALA A 205 1.58 -4.11 0.91
CA ALA A 205 2.13 -3.66 -0.36
C ALA A 205 3.44 -4.37 -0.68
N ASN A 206 3.70 -4.43 -1.99
CA ASN A 206 5.02 -4.75 -2.46
C ASN A 206 5.90 -3.50 -2.33
N ASN A 207 7.17 -3.73 -2.06
CA ASN A 207 8.14 -2.65 -1.96
C ASN A 207 8.28 -1.94 -3.31
N THR A 208 7.82 -0.69 -3.38
CA THR A 208 7.88 0.10 -4.62
C THR A 208 8.66 1.39 -4.43
N ASN A 209 8.14 2.33 -3.64
CA ASN A 209 8.78 3.63 -3.48
C ASN A 209 8.42 4.23 -2.11
N VAL A 210 9.42 4.81 -1.44
CA VAL A 210 9.26 5.52 -0.15
C VAL A 210 8.32 6.72 -0.28
N ASN A 211 8.26 7.30 -1.47
CA ASN A 211 7.56 8.55 -1.75
C ASN A 211 6.15 8.31 -2.33
N SER A 212 5.47 7.25 -1.90
CA SER A 212 4.09 7.03 -2.27
C SER A 212 3.18 8.12 -1.65
N PRO A 213 2.25 8.73 -2.41
CA PRO A 213 1.27 9.67 -1.88
C PRO A 213 0.46 9.12 -0.71
N TRP A 214 0.27 7.81 -0.63
CA TRP A 214 -0.36 7.14 0.50
C TRP A 214 0.28 7.50 1.85
N PHE A 215 1.60 7.57 1.90
CA PHE A 215 2.32 7.85 3.15
C PHE A 215 2.21 9.32 3.55
N GLU A 216 2.08 10.22 2.59
CA GLU A 216 1.84 11.64 2.84
C GLU A 216 0.41 11.84 3.35
N GLU A 217 -0.59 11.30 2.67
CA GLU A 217 -2.00 11.44 3.03
C GLU A 217 -2.33 10.78 4.38
N LEU A 218 -1.69 9.65 4.70
CA LEU A 218 -1.78 9.01 6.02
C LEU A 218 -0.91 9.67 7.10
N THR A 219 -0.15 10.73 6.77
CA THR A 219 0.75 11.47 7.66
C THR A 219 1.88 10.64 8.30
N ILE A 220 2.30 9.55 7.64
CA ILE A 220 3.37 8.64 8.09
C ILE A 220 4.65 8.74 7.25
N TYR A 221 4.76 9.73 6.39
CA TYR A 221 5.87 9.88 5.44
C TYR A 221 7.25 9.95 6.10
N LYS A 222 7.37 10.69 7.24
CA LYS A 222 8.64 10.80 7.97
C LYS A 222 9.14 9.45 8.47
N GLN A 223 8.23 8.63 8.98
CA GLN A 223 8.53 7.29 9.47
C GLN A 223 8.99 6.39 8.31
N MET A 224 8.33 6.52 7.17
CA MET A 224 8.67 5.73 5.98
C MET A 224 10.08 6.01 5.47
N ARG A 225 10.56 7.25 5.53
CA ARG A 225 11.92 7.62 5.12
C ARG A 225 13.01 7.02 6.00
N THR A 226 12.72 6.78 7.27
CA THR A 226 13.67 6.25 8.25
C THR A 226 13.59 4.73 8.38
N LEU A 227 12.52 4.11 7.88
CA LEU A 227 12.26 2.68 8.00
C LEU A 227 13.25 1.87 7.16
N LYS A 228 14.00 1.01 7.82
CA LYS A 228 14.93 0.08 7.18
C LYS A 228 14.34 -1.32 7.09
N LYS A 229 14.84 -2.10 6.13
CA LYS A 229 14.46 -3.50 5.96
C LYS A 229 14.68 -4.30 7.26
N GLY A 230 13.69 -5.06 7.66
CA GLY A 230 13.66 -5.80 8.92
C GLY A 230 13.25 -4.97 10.14
N GLN A 231 12.93 -3.70 9.98
CA GLN A 231 12.48 -2.84 11.09
C GLN A 231 10.97 -2.73 11.17
N THR A 232 10.51 -2.49 12.39
CA THR A 232 9.13 -2.08 12.70
C THR A 232 9.17 -0.69 13.34
N ILE A 233 8.27 0.18 12.94
CA ILE A 233 8.05 1.50 13.54
C ILE A 233 6.59 1.60 13.93
N ASP A 234 6.34 1.91 15.21
CA ASP A 234 5.02 2.27 15.71
C ASP A 234 4.91 3.80 15.79
N CYS A 235 3.81 4.34 15.27
CA CYS A 235 3.59 5.78 15.27
C CYS A 235 2.11 6.13 15.41
N LYS A 236 1.84 7.41 15.62
CA LYS A 236 0.47 7.97 15.69
C LYS A 236 0.35 9.12 14.71
N SER A 237 -0.80 9.22 14.05
CA SER A 237 -1.19 10.42 13.33
C SER A 237 -1.49 11.56 14.31
N ASP A 238 -1.56 12.79 13.80
CA ASP A 238 -1.95 13.97 14.60
C ASP A 238 -3.33 13.82 15.24
N GLY A 239 -4.24 13.08 14.61
CA GLY A 239 -5.56 12.72 15.13
C GLY A 239 -5.59 11.54 16.10
N GLY A 240 -4.43 10.97 16.46
CA GLY A 240 -4.31 9.86 17.43
C GLY A 240 -4.49 8.45 16.88
N THR A 241 -4.68 8.29 15.57
CA THR A 241 -4.73 6.95 14.92
C THR A 241 -3.37 6.27 15.02
N THR A 242 -3.36 5.00 15.44
CA THR A 242 -2.13 4.22 15.66
C THR A 242 -1.79 3.36 14.45
N PHE A 243 -0.52 3.40 14.07
CA PHE A 243 0.06 2.63 12.97
C PHE A 243 1.23 1.80 13.46
N SER A 244 1.31 0.55 13.02
CA SER A 244 2.52 -0.26 13.08
C SER A 244 2.98 -0.58 11.67
N ILE A 245 4.16 -0.13 11.29
CA ILE A 245 4.71 -0.25 9.94
C ILE A 245 5.92 -1.19 10.01
N HIS A 246 5.87 -2.28 9.26
CA HIS A 246 6.96 -3.25 9.22
C HIS A 246 7.47 -3.42 7.79
N PHE A 247 8.77 -3.26 7.61
CA PHE A 247 9.45 -3.59 6.38
C PHE A 247 10.04 -4.99 6.50
N ILE A 248 9.31 -5.98 6.03
CA ILE A 248 9.66 -7.39 6.15
C ILE A 248 10.97 -7.69 5.43
N ASN A 249 11.88 -8.37 6.14
CA ASN A 249 13.11 -8.93 5.59
C ASN A 249 12.96 -10.46 5.54
N PRO A 250 12.59 -11.07 4.41
CA PRO A 250 12.42 -12.51 4.33
C PRO A 250 13.76 -13.23 4.52
N GLU A 251 13.78 -14.25 5.36
CA GLU A 251 14.98 -15.07 5.62
C GLU A 251 15.45 -15.83 4.38
N ASN A 252 14.54 -16.12 3.42
CA ASN A 252 14.78 -16.87 2.18
C ASN A 252 15.48 -16.08 1.05
N GLN A 253 16.19 -15.02 1.38
CA GLN A 253 16.86 -14.21 0.35
C GLN A 253 17.87 -14.97 -0.51
N LYS A 254 18.44 -16.08 -0.01
CA LYS A 254 19.41 -16.87 -0.79
C LYS A 254 18.76 -17.57 -1.98
N GLU A 255 17.65 -18.25 -1.77
CA GLU A 255 16.91 -18.93 -2.84
C GLU A 255 16.32 -17.96 -3.86
N GLN A 256 15.77 -16.83 -3.38
CA GLN A 256 15.31 -15.77 -4.26
C GLN A 256 16.44 -15.11 -5.05
N LYS A 257 17.62 -14.93 -4.45
CA LYS A 257 18.81 -14.43 -5.16
C LYS A 257 19.29 -15.38 -6.24
N GLU A 258 19.23 -16.69 -6.01
CA GLU A 258 19.57 -17.69 -7.01
C GLU A 258 18.54 -17.73 -8.16
N GLN A 259 17.24 -17.71 -7.85
CA GLN A 259 16.20 -17.60 -8.87
C GLN A 259 16.31 -16.30 -9.68
N ASN A 260 16.55 -15.18 -9.02
CA ASN A 260 16.74 -13.90 -9.69
C ASN A 260 17.98 -13.90 -10.59
N ARG A 261 19.07 -14.53 -10.16
CA ARG A 261 20.29 -14.68 -10.98
C ARG A 261 20.04 -15.55 -12.20
N LEU A 262 19.25 -16.60 -12.08
CA LEU A 262 18.95 -17.55 -13.15
C LEU A 262 18.04 -16.97 -14.23
N PHE A 263 17.01 -16.22 -13.84
CA PHE A 263 15.97 -15.74 -14.75
C PHE A 263 16.03 -14.24 -15.04
N PHE A 264 16.66 -13.46 -14.15
CA PHE A 264 16.64 -12.01 -14.18
C PHE A 264 18.03 -11.37 -13.99
N GLY A 265 19.11 -12.10 -14.29
CA GLY A 265 20.50 -11.67 -14.17
C GLY A 265 20.91 -10.61 -15.21
N PHE A 266 20.02 -9.65 -15.45
CA PHE A 266 20.30 -8.53 -16.36
C PHE A 266 21.13 -7.46 -15.63
N ASN A 267 22.23 -7.03 -16.23
CA ASN A 267 23.03 -5.89 -15.75
C ASN A 267 22.32 -4.55 -16.01
N ASN A 268 21.04 -4.48 -15.69
CA ASN A 268 20.25 -3.27 -15.81
C ASN A 268 19.63 -2.93 -14.43
N PRO A 269 20.06 -1.84 -13.77
CA PRO A 269 19.56 -1.46 -12.46
C PRO A 269 18.04 -1.30 -12.40
N LYS A 270 17.42 -0.80 -13.49
CA LYS A 270 15.95 -0.64 -13.56
C LYS A 270 15.22 -1.98 -13.57
N LEU A 271 15.75 -2.98 -14.24
CA LEU A 271 15.17 -4.33 -14.26
C LEU A 271 15.44 -5.06 -12.95
N SER A 272 16.60 -4.90 -12.36
CA SER A 272 16.93 -5.46 -11.04
C SER A 272 16.00 -4.94 -9.94
N ALA A 273 15.57 -3.69 -10.00
CA ALA A 273 14.61 -3.11 -9.06
C ALA A 273 13.19 -3.71 -9.19
N ILE A 274 12.80 -4.14 -10.39
CA ILE A 274 11.49 -4.77 -10.64
C ILE A 274 11.49 -6.24 -10.20
N THR A 275 12.61 -6.93 -10.41
CA THR A 275 12.72 -8.39 -10.25
C THR A 275 13.29 -8.81 -8.91
N GLY A 276 13.86 -7.87 -8.17
CA GLY A 276 14.72 -8.31 -7.16
C GLY A 276 14.67 -7.76 -5.79
N VAL A 277 15.67 -7.84 -5.27
CA VAL A 277 16.22 -7.71 -3.96
C VAL A 277 15.91 -6.33 -3.35
N GLY A 278 14.70 -6.16 -2.94
CA GLY A 278 14.06 -5.24 -2.00
C GLY A 278 14.89 -4.21 -1.25
N GLU A 279 15.63 -3.39 -1.94
CA GLU A 279 15.97 -2.06 -1.45
C GLU A 279 14.92 -1.09 -1.99
N TRP A 280 14.65 -0.03 -1.24
CA TRP A 280 13.89 1.09 -1.78
C TRP A 280 14.53 1.48 -3.11
N ASN A 281 13.73 1.63 -4.14
CA ASN A 281 14.24 1.96 -5.46
C ASN A 281 14.74 3.40 -5.44
N VAL A 282 15.97 3.59 -4.97
CA VAL A 282 16.70 4.85 -5.08
C VAL A 282 17.37 4.82 -6.46
N GLU A 283 16.71 5.40 -7.44
CA GLU A 283 17.35 5.59 -8.75
C GLU A 283 18.57 6.48 -8.55
N GLU A 284 19.71 6.06 -9.08
CA GLU A 284 20.84 6.96 -9.22
C GLU A 284 20.45 8.10 -10.15
N VAL A 285 20.72 9.32 -9.72
CA VAL A 285 20.44 10.52 -10.48
C VAL A 285 21.74 11.20 -10.89
N GLN A 286 21.66 12.06 -11.88
CA GLN A 286 22.81 12.85 -12.31
C GLN A 286 23.16 13.88 -11.23
N HIS A 287 24.29 13.66 -10.56
CA HIS A 287 24.79 14.57 -9.53
C HIS A 287 25.40 15.82 -10.12
N ILE A 288 25.42 16.88 -9.30
CA ILE A 288 26.11 18.13 -9.62
C ILE A 288 27.61 17.83 -9.72
N PRO A 289 28.27 18.11 -10.87
CA PRO A 289 29.72 17.99 -10.98
C PRO A 289 30.45 18.91 -10.01
N LYS A 290 31.71 18.58 -9.66
CA LYS A 290 32.51 19.43 -8.76
C LYS A 290 32.74 20.84 -9.31
N ASP A 291 32.96 20.95 -10.62
CA ASP A 291 33.25 22.21 -11.33
C ASP A 291 32.00 22.72 -12.07
N PHE A 292 30.83 22.66 -11.42
CA PHE A 292 29.56 23.03 -12.02
C PHE A 292 29.40 24.55 -12.07
N ASP A 293 29.68 25.14 -13.23
CA ASP A 293 29.44 26.56 -13.49
C ASP A 293 27.94 26.75 -13.88
N PHE A 294 27.13 27.21 -12.95
CA PHE A 294 25.71 27.38 -13.16
C PHE A 294 25.30 28.84 -13.07
N THR A 295 24.75 29.35 -14.17
CA THR A 295 24.17 30.69 -14.21
C THR A 295 22.66 30.60 -14.23
N LEU A 296 22.03 31.12 -13.15
CA LEU A 296 20.59 31.16 -13.01
C LEU A 296 19.97 32.13 -14.03
N GLN A 297 19.01 31.67 -14.82
CA GLN A 297 18.33 32.47 -15.85
C GLN A 297 16.94 32.95 -15.42
N PHE A 298 16.27 32.23 -14.51
CA PHE A 298 14.92 32.50 -14.07
C PHE A 298 14.81 32.47 -12.54
N LYS A 299 13.71 32.98 -12.00
CA LYS A 299 13.41 32.84 -10.56
C LYS A 299 13.36 31.36 -10.17
N LYS A 300 13.80 31.07 -8.94
CA LYS A 300 13.67 29.74 -8.36
C LYS A 300 12.21 29.38 -8.21
N ILE A 301 11.91 28.13 -8.50
CA ILE A 301 10.60 27.51 -8.28
C ILE A 301 10.75 26.52 -7.15
N PHE A 302 9.85 26.55 -6.20
CA PHE A 302 9.83 25.60 -5.09
C PHE A 302 8.74 24.57 -5.29
N ILE A 303 9.03 23.33 -4.93
CA ILE A 303 8.11 22.21 -5.05
C ILE A 303 8.02 21.53 -3.70
N ARG A 304 6.81 21.46 -3.16
CA ARG A 304 6.53 20.69 -1.96
C ARG A 304 6.51 19.21 -2.30
N VAL A 305 7.50 18.48 -1.83
CA VAL A 305 7.65 17.04 -2.08
C VAL A 305 7.14 16.18 -0.93
N ALA A 306 7.00 16.78 0.25
CA ALA A 306 6.37 16.18 1.44
C ALA A 306 5.92 17.26 2.43
N PRO A 307 5.17 16.92 3.50
CA PRO A 307 4.84 17.87 4.55
C PRO A 307 6.09 18.56 5.11
N SER A 308 6.15 19.87 5.00
CA SER A 308 7.30 20.70 5.43
C SER A 308 8.62 20.43 4.71
N GLU A 309 8.62 19.71 3.58
CA GLU A 309 9.82 19.44 2.78
C GLU A 309 9.67 19.96 1.35
N PHE A 310 10.69 20.67 0.90
CA PHE A 310 10.68 21.33 -0.40
C PHE A 310 11.97 21.09 -1.14
N VAL A 311 11.87 21.08 -2.46
CA VAL A 311 13.02 21.19 -3.37
C VAL A 311 12.90 22.46 -4.17
N SER A 312 14.04 23.10 -4.50
CA SER A 312 14.10 24.19 -5.47
C SER A 312 14.42 23.63 -6.84
N LEU A 313 13.70 24.10 -7.84
CA LEU A 313 14.02 23.92 -9.26
C LEU A 313 14.58 25.24 -9.78
N GLU A 314 15.82 25.23 -10.18
CA GLU A 314 16.56 26.38 -10.69
C GLU A 314 16.83 26.14 -12.18
N LEU A 315 16.27 26.96 -13.06
CA LEU A 315 16.51 26.91 -14.51
C LEU A 315 17.63 27.87 -14.88
N GLY A 316 18.61 27.39 -15.65
CA GLY A 316 19.76 28.18 -16.00
C GLY A 316 20.61 27.53 -17.10
N THR A 317 21.90 27.87 -17.13
CA THR A 317 22.86 27.32 -18.07
C THR A 317 24.08 26.78 -17.35
N HIS A 318 24.66 25.73 -17.92
CA HIS A 318 25.98 25.20 -17.59
C HIS A 318 26.78 25.03 -18.88
N ASN A 319 27.96 25.62 -18.94
CA ASN A 319 28.78 25.67 -20.18
C ASN A 319 27.97 26.19 -21.39
N ASN A 320 27.16 27.23 -21.19
CA ASN A 320 26.26 27.80 -22.19
C ASN A 320 25.12 26.88 -22.68
N GLU A 321 24.98 25.67 -22.14
CA GLU A 321 23.90 24.76 -22.45
C GLU A 321 22.75 24.89 -21.42
N PRO A 322 21.47 24.95 -21.86
CA PRO A 322 20.35 25.02 -20.94
C PRO A 322 20.26 23.78 -20.05
N CYS A 323 20.14 24.00 -18.77
CA CYS A 323 20.01 22.93 -17.79
C CYS A 323 19.16 23.35 -16.58
N ALA A 324 18.84 22.39 -15.74
CA ALA A 324 18.18 22.63 -14.47
C ALA A 324 18.97 22.04 -13.29
N LEU A 325 18.83 22.69 -12.14
CA LEU A 325 19.47 22.29 -10.92
C LEU A 325 18.39 22.09 -9.85
N VAL A 326 18.37 20.93 -9.21
CA VAL A 326 17.42 20.60 -8.15
C VAL A 326 18.16 20.38 -6.83
N LYS A 327 17.77 21.16 -5.81
CA LYS A 327 18.36 21.12 -4.47
C LYS A 327 17.30 21.04 -3.38
N ARG A 328 17.66 20.55 -2.20
CA ARG A 328 16.80 20.68 -1.02
C ARG A 328 16.65 22.16 -0.66
N ALA A 329 15.42 22.62 -0.48
CA ALA A 329 15.14 23.99 -0.04
C ALA A 329 15.01 24.03 1.48
N THR A 330 15.70 24.97 2.12
CA THR A 330 15.68 25.15 3.58
C THR A 330 14.80 26.31 4.03
N ARG A 331 14.45 27.21 3.11
CA ARG A 331 13.59 28.38 3.36
C ARG A 331 12.74 28.67 2.13
N ILE A 332 11.50 29.07 2.38
CA ILE A 332 10.54 29.60 1.40
C ILE A 332 10.05 30.93 1.93
N PHE A 333 9.99 31.92 1.08
CA PHE A 333 9.47 33.25 1.38
C PHE A 333 8.07 33.41 0.78
N ASP A 334 7.30 34.38 1.32
CA ASP A 334 5.90 34.60 0.92
C ASP A 334 5.70 34.90 -0.58
N ASP A 335 6.71 35.49 -1.22
CA ASP A 335 6.66 35.84 -2.66
C ASP A 335 7.24 34.76 -3.58
N ASP A 336 7.67 33.62 -3.03
CA ASP A 336 8.19 32.50 -3.83
C ASP A 336 7.06 31.75 -4.56
N ILE A 337 7.39 31.23 -5.72
CA ILE A 337 6.49 30.37 -6.49
C ILE A 337 6.59 28.95 -5.94
N VAL A 338 5.49 28.43 -5.42
CA VAL A 338 5.44 27.11 -4.79
C VAL A 338 4.43 26.22 -5.51
N PHE A 339 4.87 25.06 -5.99
CA PHE A 339 4.00 24.01 -6.51
C PHE A 339 3.74 22.95 -5.46
N THR A 340 2.50 22.50 -5.35
CA THR A 340 2.09 21.45 -4.40
C THR A 340 1.21 20.41 -5.10
N LEU A 341 1.08 19.22 -4.52
CA LEU A 341 0.08 18.22 -4.92
C LEU A 341 -1.20 18.31 -4.06
N SER A 342 -1.24 19.26 -3.12
CA SER A 342 -2.39 19.49 -2.25
C SER A 342 -3.27 20.61 -2.81
N ASP A 343 -4.59 20.42 -2.77
CA ASP A 343 -5.58 21.45 -3.12
C ASP A 343 -5.57 22.65 -2.14
N LYS A 344 -4.93 22.50 -0.99
CA LYS A 344 -4.79 23.59 -0.01
C LYS A 344 -3.65 24.50 -0.43
N ASN A 345 -4.00 25.65 -0.94
CA ASN A 345 -3.05 26.69 -1.26
C ASN A 345 -2.68 27.48 0.00
N GLU A 346 -1.60 27.07 0.66
CA GLU A 346 -1.08 27.71 1.89
C GLU A 346 -0.09 28.85 1.59
N TYR A 347 0.23 29.09 0.32
CA TYR A 347 1.22 30.05 -0.13
C TYR A 347 0.59 31.12 -1.02
N LYS A 348 1.04 32.37 -0.87
CA LYS A 348 0.53 33.52 -1.64
C LYS A 348 0.63 33.29 -3.16
N ASN A 349 1.74 32.70 -3.62
CA ASN A 349 2.00 32.30 -5.01
C ASN A 349 2.04 30.77 -5.15
N GLY A 350 1.11 30.08 -4.52
CA GLY A 350 1.00 28.64 -4.60
C GLY A 350 0.20 28.17 -5.80
N PHE A 351 0.67 27.10 -6.45
CA PHE A 351 0.03 26.48 -7.59
C PHE A 351 -0.18 25.00 -7.34
N TYR A 352 -1.32 24.49 -7.81
CA TYR A 352 -1.57 23.06 -7.82
C TYR A 352 -0.80 22.43 -8.97
N LYS A 353 0.14 21.55 -8.67
CA LYS A 353 1.01 20.81 -9.59
C LYS A 353 1.47 21.55 -10.86
N PHE A 354 2.45 21.01 -11.55
CA PHE A 354 2.72 21.40 -12.93
C PHE A 354 1.55 20.97 -13.81
N GLY A 355 0.85 21.95 -14.38
CA GLY A 355 -0.28 21.74 -15.27
C GLY A 355 0.12 21.23 -16.65
N ASP A 356 -0.82 21.28 -17.60
CA ASP A 356 -0.59 20.96 -19.03
C ASP A 356 0.25 22.00 -19.76
N ASP A 357 0.86 22.89 -19.01
CA ASP A 357 1.63 24.00 -19.50
C ASP A 357 3.03 23.58 -19.98
N LYS A 358 3.70 24.56 -20.56
CA LYS A 358 5.04 24.44 -21.09
C LYS A 358 6.08 23.99 -20.03
N MET A 359 5.81 24.21 -18.74
CA MET A 359 6.75 23.87 -17.65
C MET A 359 6.91 22.37 -17.49
N LEU A 360 5.83 21.61 -17.42
CA LEU A 360 5.90 20.16 -17.29
C LEU A 360 6.58 19.53 -18.52
N SER A 361 6.25 20.00 -19.71
CA SER A 361 6.86 19.53 -20.95
C SER A 361 8.37 19.82 -20.98
N LEU A 362 8.79 21.02 -20.57
CA LEU A 362 10.20 21.40 -20.48
C LEU A 362 10.95 20.53 -19.45
N VAL A 363 10.37 20.32 -18.29
CA VAL A 363 11.00 19.47 -17.24
C VAL A 363 11.17 18.03 -17.73
N ILE A 364 10.15 17.49 -18.41
CA ILE A 364 10.21 16.15 -18.99
C ILE A 364 11.34 16.06 -20.03
N GLU A 365 11.38 17.02 -20.93
CA GLU A 365 12.44 17.11 -21.95
C GLU A 365 13.83 17.15 -21.31
N TYR A 366 14.02 17.98 -20.28
CA TYR A 366 15.31 18.06 -19.58
C TYR A 366 15.68 16.76 -18.85
N ILE A 367 14.69 16.02 -18.31
CA ILE A 367 14.93 14.68 -17.73
C ILE A 367 15.39 13.70 -18.82
N GLU A 368 14.71 13.68 -19.98
CA GLU A 368 15.01 12.77 -21.08
C GLU A 368 16.36 13.05 -21.72
N GLN A 369 16.75 14.32 -21.78
CA GLN A 369 18.04 14.78 -22.30
C GLN A 369 19.18 14.74 -21.28
N ASN A 370 18.94 14.26 -20.05
CA ASN A 370 19.90 14.28 -18.93
C ASN A 370 20.45 15.70 -18.65
N ARG A 371 19.59 16.72 -18.73
CA ARG A 371 19.95 18.12 -18.46
C ARG A 371 19.54 18.60 -17.08
N ILE A 372 19.13 17.69 -16.16
CA ILE A 372 18.83 18.03 -14.77
C ILE A 372 19.88 17.43 -13.86
N TYR A 373 20.44 18.28 -13.02
CA TYR A 373 21.44 17.94 -12.02
C TYR A 373 20.81 18.00 -10.63
N TYR A 374 21.15 17.05 -9.76
CA TYR A 374 20.56 16.92 -8.45
C TYR A 374 21.62 16.98 -7.35
N SER A 375 21.30 17.65 -6.24
CA SER A 375 22.25 17.74 -5.12
C SER A 375 22.49 16.39 -4.44
N THR A 376 21.50 15.51 -4.39
CA THR A 376 21.58 14.15 -3.83
C THR A 376 20.63 13.20 -4.56
N ASN A 377 20.85 11.90 -4.43
CA ASN A 377 19.92 10.89 -4.96
C ASN A 377 18.51 11.04 -4.36
N GLU A 378 18.42 11.38 -3.08
CA GLU A 378 17.15 11.61 -2.38
C GLU A 378 16.37 12.75 -3.02
N VAL A 379 17.00 13.90 -3.22
CA VAL A 379 16.41 15.06 -3.89
C VAL A 379 15.94 14.74 -5.30
N GLY A 380 16.75 13.99 -6.04
CA GLY A 380 16.39 13.56 -7.39
C GLY A 380 15.20 12.62 -7.44
N ASN A 381 15.12 11.70 -6.52
CA ASN A 381 13.97 10.79 -6.42
C ASN A 381 12.69 11.53 -6.02
N ASP A 382 12.76 12.43 -5.04
CA ASP A 382 11.63 13.27 -4.62
C ASP A 382 11.10 14.09 -5.80
N PHE A 383 11.98 14.73 -6.55
CA PHE A 383 11.60 15.53 -7.72
C PHE A 383 11.00 14.69 -8.85
N LYS A 384 11.65 13.59 -9.22
CA LYS A 384 11.14 12.68 -10.27
C LYS A 384 9.76 12.11 -9.92
N ASN A 385 9.52 11.80 -8.64
CA ASN A 385 8.21 11.37 -8.18
C ASN A 385 7.15 12.45 -8.33
N TYR A 386 7.46 13.67 -7.93
CA TYR A 386 6.56 14.80 -8.14
C TYR A 386 6.20 14.96 -9.62
N VAL A 387 7.19 14.93 -10.51
CA VAL A 387 6.97 15.02 -11.97
C VAL A 387 6.10 13.86 -12.48
N ARG A 388 6.33 12.64 -11.97
CA ARG A 388 5.51 11.47 -12.31
C ARG A 388 4.05 11.66 -11.90
N LEU A 389 3.81 12.14 -10.67
CA LEU A 389 2.47 12.42 -10.19
C LEU A 389 1.76 13.53 -10.98
N CYS A 390 2.51 14.51 -11.49
CA CYS A 390 1.97 15.50 -12.41
C CYS A 390 1.53 14.88 -13.75
N LYS A 391 2.31 13.92 -14.29
CA LYS A 391 1.99 13.20 -15.55
C LYS A 391 0.74 12.32 -15.38
N ASP A 392 0.68 11.52 -14.33
CA ASP A 392 -0.38 10.51 -14.13
C ASP A 392 -1.77 11.14 -13.97
N SER A 393 -1.85 12.40 -13.65
CA SER A 393 -3.11 13.15 -13.55
C SER A 393 -3.62 13.73 -14.87
N LYS A 394 -2.90 13.54 -16.00
CA LYS A 394 -3.33 14.00 -17.33
C LYS A 394 -4.40 13.12 -18.00
N PHE A 395 -4.59 11.90 -17.50
CA PHE A 395 -5.50 10.91 -18.10
C PHE A 395 -6.86 10.84 -17.40
N ARG A 396 -7.40 12.00 -17.00
CA ARG A 396 -8.79 12.09 -16.50
C ARG A 396 -9.53 13.23 -17.12
#